data_514d5a3c0642feb507e33e196e95e5f5
#
_entry.id   514d5a3c0642feb507e33e196e95e5f5
#
_cell.length_a   1.000
_cell.length_b   1.000
_cell.length_c   1.000
_cell.angle_alpha   90.00
_cell.angle_beta   90.00
_cell.angle_gamma   90.00
#
_symmetry.space_group_name_H-M   'P 1'
#
loop_
_entity.id
_entity.type
_entity.pdbx_description
1 polymer ?
#
loop_
_entity_poly.entity_id
_entity_poly.type
_entity_poly.pdbx_seq_one_letter_code
_entity_poly.pdbx_strand_id
1 'polypeptide(L)'
;MKGIKYFMIKAIIIGVAVVLFLILILTSYVKAPPNMAYVISGLKKHPKVLIGRAGIKWPILERLDKLLLGQITIDIKTEGYIPTRDFINIQVDAVAKVKVGNTEEMMALAMKNFLNKNSDAIIEDLQDSLQGNMREIIGTLDLRSICNDRNEFGNMVQESATKDMAKLGIEIISCNIQNVNDETDLIVNMGADNTAKIRKDASIAKAEAERDVAIKQAEADKAANDAKVASELEIAQKQNELEIKKAELKKVADAKKAEADAAYEIQQQEQRKSIEIASSNAD
;
A
#
# COMPACT_ATOMS: atom_id res chain seq x y z
N MET A 1 28.33 -57.72 67.12
CA MET A 1 27.97 -56.26 67.05
C MET A 1 28.88 -55.44 66.14
N LYS A 2 30.20 -55.66 65.97
CA LYS A 2 31.07 -54.88 65.08
C LYS A 2 30.73 -55.05 63.57
N GLY A 3 30.29 -56.25 63.08
CA GLY A 3 29.99 -56.50 61.68
C GLY A 3 28.70 -55.82 61.20
N ILE A 4 27.65 -55.66 62.02
CA ILE A 4 26.40 -54.99 61.69
C ILE A 4 26.64 -53.50 61.58
N LYS A 5 27.41 -52.88 62.46
CA LYS A 5 27.74 -51.45 62.33
C LYS A 5 28.54 -51.15 61.04
N TYR A 6 29.45 -52.03 60.65
CA TYR A 6 30.28 -51.90 59.43
C TYR A 6 29.39 -52.01 58.16
N PHE A 7 28.42 -52.93 58.19
CA PHE A 7 27.42 -53.10 57.11
C PHE A 7 26.51 -51.88 57.01
N MET A 8 26.02 -51.36 58.12
CA MET A 8 25.17 -50.15 58.15
C MET A 8 25.94 -48.91 57.62
N ILE A 9 27.23 -48.73 58.01
CA ILE A 9 28.04 -47.62 57.56
C ILE A 9 28.25 -47.71 56.01
N LYS A 10 28.56 -48.90 55.49
CA LYS A 10 28.69 -49.12 54.04
C LYS A 10 27.37 -48.82 53.28
N ALA A 11 26.20 -49.26 53.80
CA ALA A 11 24.89 -48.97 53.20
C ALA A 11 24.59 -47.48 53.19
N ILE A 12 24.92 -46.73 54.25
CA ILE A 12 24.74 -45.26 54.28
C ILE A 12 25.67 -44.57 53.27
N ILE A 13 26.94 -44.98 53.15
CA ILE A 13 27.87 -44.39 52.17
C ILE A 13 27.41 -44.64 50.76
N ILE A 14 26.90 -45.84 50.42
CA ILE A 14 26.33 -46.16 49.10
C ILE A 14 25.09 -45.33 48.85
N GLY A 15 24.19 -45.19 49.83
CA GLY A 15 23.00 -44.35 49.73
C GLY A 15 23.33 -42.90 49.45
N VAL A 16 24.30 -42.33 50.19
CA VAL A 16 24.79 -40.96 49.95
C VAL A 16 25.42 -40.81 48.56
N ALA A 17 26.22 -41.80 48.12
CA ALA A 17 26.84 -41.77 46.78
C ALA A 17 25.80 -41.81 45.66
N VAL A 18 24.72 -42.62 45.79
CA VAL A 18 23.61 -42.68 44.84
C VAL A 18 22.84 -41.35 44.78
N VAL A 19 22.56 -40.75 45.93
CA VAL A 19 21.89 -39.45 46.00
C VAL A 19 22.75 -38.35 45.34
N LEU A 20 24.05 -38.30 45.64
CA LEU A 20 24.97 -37.35 44.99
C LEU A 20 25.05 -37.56 43.47
N PHE A 21 25.04 -38.80 43.00
CA PHE A 21 25.04 -39.14 41.58
C PHE A 21 23.75 -38.72 40.90
N LEU A 22 22.61 -38.92 41.53
CA LEU A 22 21.32 -38.44 41.04
C LEU A 22 21.25 -36.90 40.93
N ILE A 23 21.73 -36.20 41.95
CA ILE A 23 21.85 -34.73 41.95
C ILE A 23 22.76 -34.27 40.79
N LEU A 24 23.85 -34.94 40.56
CA LEU A 24 24.79 -34.63 39.48
C LEU A 24 24.14 -34.82 38.11
N ILE A 25 23.37 -35.88 37.90
CA ILE A 25 22.61 -36.11 36.66
C ILE A 25 21.56 -35.01 36.45
N LEU A 26 20.76 -34.70 37.49
CA LEU A 26 19.72 -33.68 37.41
C LEU A 26 20.28 -32.28 37.10
N THR A 27 21.41 -31.92 37.66
CA THR A 27 22.06 -30.63 37.43
C THR A 27 22.85 -30.58 36.12
N SER A 28 23.13 -31.74 35.51
CA SER A 28 23.81 -31.86 34.22
C SER A 28 22.88 -31.63 33.04
N TYR A 29 21.56 -31.85 33.20
CA TYR A 29 20.59 -31.71 32.11
C TYR A 29 20.24 -30.26 31.88
N VAL A 30 20.42 -29.77 30.63
CA VAL A 30 20.13 -28.41 30.22
C VAL A 30 19.31 -28.44 28.93
N LYS A 31 18.23 -27.66 28.87
CA LYS A 31 17.37 -27.51 27.70
C LYS A 31 17.40 -26.05 27.26
N ALA A 32 17.89 -25.78 26.05
CA ALA A 32 17.94 -24.45 25.47
C ALA A 32 16.57 -24.13 24.82
N PRO A 33 15.96 -22.96 25.10
CA PRO A 33 14.79 -22.49 24.36
C PRO A 33 15.21 -22.02 22.97
N PRO A 34 14.28 -21.92 22.01
CA PRO A 34 14.59 -21.55 20.62
C PRO A 34 15.06 -20.10 20.44
N ASN A 35 14.68 -19.21 21.35
CA ASN A 35 15.05 -17.78 21.32
C ASN A 35 16.38 -17.45 22.01
N MET A 36 17.08 -18.47 22.52
CA MET A 36 18.38 -18.32 23.17
C MET A 36 19.33 -19.43 22.75
N ALA A 37 20.58 -19.09 22.53
CA ALA A 37 21.66 -20.05 22.45
C ALA A 37 22.28 -20.27 23.82
N TYR A 38 22.36 -21.52 24.26
CA TYR A 38 23.13 -21.92 25.42
C TYR A 38 24.50 -22.36 24.97
N VAL A 39 25.52 -21.65 25.46
CA VAL A 39 26.93 -21.89 25.12
C VAL A 39 27.58 -22.61 26.29
N ILE A 40 28.02 -23.86 26.09
CA ILE A 40 28.71 -24.65 27.08
C ILE A 40 30.21 -24.59 26.77
N SER A 41 30.96 -23.98 27.67
CA SER A 41 32.40 -23.80 27.55
C SER A 41 33.14 -24.49 28.73
N GLY A 42 34.34 -24.97 28.49
CA GLY A 42 35.21 -25.56 29.53
C GLY A 42 36.11 -26.65 28.98
N LEU A 43 35.65 -27.90 28.96
CA LEU A 43 36.52 -29.07 28.64
C LEU A 43 36.95 -29.15 27.16
N LYS A 44 36.21 -28.59 26.25
CA LYS A 44 36.48 -28.70 24.81
C LYS A 44 37.10 -27.43 24.26
N LYS A 45 37.93 -27.57 23.23
CA LYS A 45 38.63 -26.47 22.56
C LYS A 45 37.63 -25.50 21.87
N HIS A 46 36.48 -26.00 21.40
CA HIS A 46 35.40 -25.21 20.84
C HIS A 46 34.17 -25.30 21.73
N PRO A 47 33.48 -24.19 22.02
CA PRO A 47 32.28 -24.18 22.83
C PRO A 47 31.16 -24.95 22.13
N LYS A 48 30.35 -25.66 22.90
CA LYS A 48 29.17 -26.37 22.39
C LYS A 48 27.98 -25.43 22.44
N VAL A 49 27.38 -25.13 21.28
CA VAL A 49 26.20 -24.27 21.17
C VAL A 49 24.94 -25.13 21.06
N LEU A 50 23.97 -24.87 21.92
CA LEU A 50 22.65 -25.51 21.94
C LEU A 50 21.58 -24.49 21.65
N ILE A 51 20.77 -24.72 20.57
CA ILE A 51 19.65 -23.89 20.18
C ILE A 51 18.46 -24.79 20.04
N GLY A 52 17.38 -24.54 20.81
CA GLY A 52 16.13 -25.30 20.71
C GLY A 52 16.25 -26.80 21.04
N ARG A 53 17.35 -27.25 21.61
CA ARG A 53 17.61 -28.65 21.93
C ARG A 53 18.16 -28.84 23.34
N ALA A 54 18.02 -30.06 23.84
CA ALA A 54 18.63 -30.44 25.13
C ALA A 54 20.09 -30.83 24.96
N GLY A 55 20.83 -30.66 26.03
CA GLY A 55 22.23 -31.07 26.12
C GLY A 55 22.62 -31.44 27.55
N ILE A 56 23.82 -31.98 27.67
CA ILE A 56 24.40 -32.35 28.96
C ILE A 56 25.63 -31.45 29.17
N LYS A 57 25.72 -30.85 30.35
CA LYS A 57 26.86 -30.10 30.82
C LYS A 57 27.44 -30.79 32.08
N TRP A 58 28.71 -30.73 32.25
CA TRP A 58 29.37 -31.20 33.50
C TRP A 58 29.35 -30.08 34.55
N PRO A 59 28.60 -30.22 35.67
CA PRO A 59 28.32 -29.12 36.60
C PRO A 59 29.51 -28.38 37.16
N ILE A 60 30.66 -29.09 37.34
CA ILE A 60 31.87 -28.52 37.96
C ILE A 60 32.90 -28.08 36.91
N LEU A 61 32.92 -28.73 35.74
CA LEU A 61 33.98 -28.55 34.74
C LEU A 61 33.55 -27.66 33.54
N GLU A 62 32.26 -27.50 33.35
CA GLU A 62 31.71 -26.72 32.22
C GLU A 62 30.83 -25.57 32.73
N ARG A 63 31.00 -24.40 32.11
CA ARG A 63 30.20 -23.21 32.34
C ARG A 63 29.10 -23.11 31.31
N LEU A 64 27.93 -22.68 31.74
CA LEU A 64 26.78 -22.40 30.87
C LEU A 64 26.62 -20.90 30.76
N ASP A 65 26.77 -20.40 29.55
CA ASP A 65 26.53 -19.01 29.20
C ASP A 65 25.32 -18.91 28.26
N LYS A 66 24.65 -17.77 28.25
CA LYS A 66 23.41 -17.52 27.45
C LYS A 66 23.68 -16.43 26.46
N LEU A 67 23.18 -16.61 25.21
CA LEU A 67 23.17 -15.60 24.16
C LEU A 67 21.76 -15.42 23.67
N LEU A 68 21.25 -14.19 23.63
CA LEU A 68 19.95 -13.85 23.12
C LEU A 68 19.96 -13.91 21.58
N LEU A 69 19.10 -14.75 20.99
CA LEU A 69 18.96 -14.87 19.52
C LEU A 69 17.70 -14.18 19.00
N GLY A 70 16.80 -13.84 19.92
CA GLY A 70 15.56 -13.16 19.58
C GLY A 70 15.79 -11.81 18.90
N GLN A 71 14.79 -11.37 18.17
CA GLN A 71 14.80 -10.02 17.59
C GLN A 71 14.74 -8.98 18.70
N ILE A 72 15.58 -7.95 18.59
CA ILE A 72 15.63 -6.79 19.47
C ILE A 72 15.21 -5.57 18.68
N THR A 73 14.34 -4.73 19.26
CA THR A 73 13.95 -3.45 18.69
C THR A 73 14.73 -2.35 19.40
N ILE A 74 15.37 -1.48 18.64
CA ILE A 74 16.22 -0.39 19.13
C ILE A 74 15.62 0.92 18.64
N ASP A 75 15.25 1.79 19.58
CA ASP A 75 14.83 3.17 19.28
C ASP A 75 16.10 4.04 19.14
N ILE A 76 16.27 4.59 17.95
CA ILE A 76 17.40 5.44 17.61
C ILE A 76 16.90 6.88 17.59
N LYS A 77 17.39 7.71 18.50
CA LYS A 77 17.09 9.14 18.51
C LYS A 77 18.38 9.92 18.38
N THR A 78 18.40 10.90 17.49
CA THR A 78 19.56 11.78 17.42
C THR A 78 19.61 12.68 18.65
N GLU A 79 20.71 12.68 19.35
CA GLU A 79 20.96 13.62 20.44
C GLU A 79 21.28 14.99 19.85
N GLY A 80 20.30 15.90 19.94
CA GLY A 80 20.39 17.25 19.38
C GLY A 80 20.17 17.31 17.86
N TYR A 81 20.36 18.50 17.35
CA TYR A 81 20.22 18.80 15.94
C TYR A 81 21.49 18.46 15.16
N ILE A 82 21.32 17.86 13.99
CA ILE A 82 22.40 17.44 13.09
C ILE A 82 22.25 18.23 11.79
N PRO A 83 23.30 18.88 11.30
CA PRO A 83 23.25 19.58 10.01
C PRO A 83 23.20 18.57 8.84
N THR A 84 22.27 18.80 7.94
CA THR A 84 22.19 18.14 6.63
C THR A 84 23.23 18.71 5.65
N ARG A 85 23.32 18.16 4.45
CA ARG A 85 24.22 18.66 3.39
C ARG A 85 23.96 20.12 3.01
N ASP A 86 22.71 20.57 3.10
CA ASP A 86 22.27 21.95 2.86
C ASP A 86 22.27 22.83 4.12
N PHE A 87 23.00 22.41 5.17
CA PHE A 87 23.19 23.10 6.44
C PHE A 87 21.91 23.39 7.23
N ILE A 88 20.89 22.58 7.04
CA ILE A 88 19.67 22.65 7.84
C ILE A 88 19.79 21.69 9.02
N ASN A 89 19.53 22.22 10.22
CA ASN A 89 19.60 21.45 11.45
C ASN A 89 18.34 20.60 11.64
N ILE A 90 18.48 19.27 11.66
CA ILE A 90 17.36 18.34 11.86
C ILE A 90 17.62 17.35 13.00
N GLN A 91 16.52 16.89 13.58
CA GLN A 91 16.49 15.78 14.52
C GLN A 91 15.67 14.64 13.90
N VAL A 92 16.21 13.42 13.97
CA VAL A 92 15.59 12.24 13.36
C VAL A 92 15.38 11.17 14.42
N ASP A 93 14.17 10.60 14.44
CA ASP A 93 13.82 9.42 15.21
C ASP A 93 13.65 8.23 14.26
N ALA A 94 14.28 7.11 14.56
CA ALA A 94 14.20 5.88 13.79
C ALA A 94 14.07 4.65 14.70
N VAL A 95 13.57 3.57 14.15
CA VAL A 95 13.49 2.27 14.82
C VAL A 95 14.21 1.23 14.00
N ALA A 96 15.24 0.62 14.56
CA ALA A 96 15.92 -0.51 13.98
C ALA A 96 15.51 -1.83 14.64
N LYS A 97 15.32 -2.87 13.84
CA LYS A 97 15.12 -4.24 14.29
C LYS A 97 16.37 -5.05 13.95
N VAL A 98 16.96 -5.63 14.96
CA VAL A 98 18.21 -6.38 14.85
C VAL A 98 18.07 -7.77 15.45
N LYS A 99 18.91 -8.70 15.02
CA LYS A 99 19.07 -10.04 15.60
C LYS A 99 20.49 -10.50 15.49
N VAL A 100 20.87 -11.55 16.23
CA VAL A 100 22.15 -12.23 16.00
C VAL A 100 22.13 -12.91 14.63
N GLY A 101 23.21 -12.76 13.88
CA GLY A 101 23.33 -13.36 12.55
C GLY A 101 23.36 -14.90 12.60
N ASN A 102 22.83 -15.53 11.55
CA ASN A 102 22.66 -16.99 11.49
C ASN A 102 23.94 -17.73 11.04
N THR A 103 24.96 -17.03 10.55
CA THR A 103 26.21 -17.66 10.12
C THR A 103 27.07 -18.03 11.34
N GLU A 104 27.89 -19.07 11.21
CA GLU A 104 28.77 -19.53 12.29
C GLU A 104 29.75 -18.42 12.69
N GLU A 105 30.26 -17.66 11.74
CA GLU A 105 31.16 -16.54 12.00
C GLU A 105 30.47 -15.40 12.78
N MET A 106 29.27 -14.99 12.37
CA MET A 106 28.49 -13.96 13.07
C MET A 106 28.09 -14.42 14.47
N MET A 107 27.74 -15.69 14.64
CA MET A 107 27.43 -16.27 15.93
C MET A 107 28.69 -16.24 16.86
N ALA A 108 29.87 -16.55 16.34
CA ALA A 108 31.11 -16.49 17.09
C ALA A 108 31.43 -15.03 17.53
N LEU A 109 31.21 -14.05 16.65
CA LEU A 109 31.37 -12.63 16.97
C LEU A 109 30.36 -12.17 18.03
N ALA A 110 29.08 -12.55 17.87
CA ALA A 110 28.04 -12.22 18.83
C ALA A 110 28.31 -12.84 20.21
N MET A 111 28.79 -14.09 20.27
CA MET A 111 29.22 -14.72 21.53
C MET A 111 30.34 -13.93 22.18
N LYS A 112 31.30 -13.41 21.43
CA LYS A 112 32.41 -12.63 21.97
C LYS A 112 31.93 -11.30 22.59
N ASN A 113 30.92 -10.67 22.02
CA ASN A 113 30.52 -9.33 22.42
C ASN A 113 29.32 -9.31 23.39
N PHE A 114 28.38 -10.27 23.28
CA PHE A 114 27.06 -10.17 23.91
C PHE A 114 26.72 -11.37 24.83
N LEU A 115 27.67 -12.26 25.08
CA LEU A 115 27.44 -13.41 25.96
C LEU A 115 27.05 -12.95 27.38
N ASN A 116 25.95 -13.51 27.91
CA ASN A 116 25.36 -13.18 29.22
C ASN A 116 24.85 -11.72 29.36
N LYS A 117 24.78 -10.92 28.27
CA LYS A 117 24.15 -9.61 28.32
C LYS A 117 22.62 -9.77 28.20
N ASN A 118 21.89 -8.94 28.92
CA ASN A 118 20.44 -8.80 28.74
C ASN A 118 20.11 -7.92 27.52
N SER A 119 18.85 -7.87 27.14
CA SER A 119 18.39 -7.07 26.00
C SER A 119 18.81 -5.61 26.10
N ASP A 120 18.64 -5.01 27.28
CA ASP A 120 18.88 -3.56 27.49
C ASP A 120 20.35 -3.20 27.32
N ALA A 121 21.26 -4.03 27.84
CA ALA A 121 22.71 -3.83 27.66
C ALA A 121 23.15 -4.02 26.19
N ILE A 122 22.48 -4.89 25.44
CA ILE A 122 22.72 -5.04 23.99
C ILE A 122 22.20 -3.80 23.24
N ILE A 123 21.03 -3.28 23.62
CA ILE A 123 20.46 -2.06 23.03
C ILE A 123 21.41 -0.89 23.23
N GLU A 124 21.90 -0.67 24.46
CA GLU A 124 22.83 0.41 24.80
C GLU A 124 24.11 0.33 23.94
N ASP A 125 24.75 -0.85 23.86
CA ASP A 125 25.96 -1.05 23.06
C ASP A 125 25.76 -0.78 21.55
N LEU A 126 24.58 -1.10 21.00
CA LEU A 126 24.31 -0.96 19.57
C LEU A 126 23.75 0.43 19.21
N GLN A 127 23.10 1.11 20.14
CA GLN A 127 22.45 2.39 19.92
C GLN A 127 23.43 3.47 19.47
N ASP A 128 24.57 3.59 20.12
CA ASP A 128 25.61 4.55 19.80
C ASP A 128 26.13 4.38 18.36
N SER A 129 26.37 3.13 17.97
CA SER A 129 26.84 2.82 16.62
C SER A 129 25.79 3.13 15.55
N LEU A 130 24.51 2.80 15.83
CA LEU A 130 23.41 3.10 14.92
C LEU A 130 23.15 4.62 14.79
N GLN A 131 23.25 5.37 15.90
CA GLN A 131 23.19 6.82 15.90
C GLN A 131 24.32 7.45 15.08
N GLY A 132 25.56 6.93 15.23
CA GLY A 132 26.72 7.37 14.46
C GLY A 132 26.51 7.21 12.96
N ASN A 133 26.06 6.04 12.50
CA ASN A 133 25.75 5.78 11.10
C ASN A 133 24.61 6.68 10.59
N MET A 134 23.57 6.88 11.39
CA MET A 134 22.46 7.78 11.01
C MET A 134 22.94 9.23 10.85
N ARG A 135 23.81 9.71 11.76
CA ARG A 135 24.41 11.05 11.69
C ARG A 135 25.25 11.23 10.45
N GLU A 136 26.03 10.22 10.06
CA GLU A 136 26.83 10.21 8.83
C GLU A 136 25.95 10.38 7.60
N ILE A 137 24.89 9.59 7.47
CA ILE A 137 23.98 9.64 6.32
C ILE A 137 23.20 10.95 6.27
N ILE A 138 22.74 11.49 7.40
CA ILE A 138 22.10 12.82 7.47
C ILE A 138 23.01 13.90 6.87
N GLY A 139 24.31 13.88 7.19
CA GLY A 139 25.27 14.84 6.66
C GLY A 139 25.52 14.73 5.15
N THR A 140 25.13 13.62 4.50
CA THR A 140 25.30 13.43 3.05
C THR A 140 24.08 13.82 2.23
N LEU A 141 22.90 13.95 2.86
CA LEU A 141 21.62 14.22 2.19
C LEU A 141 21.13 15.63 2.47
N ASP A 142 20.32 16.16 1.55
CA ASP A 142 19.55 17.38 1.74
C ASP A 142 18.20 17.10 2.43
N LEU A 143 17.67 18.09 3.12
CA LEU A 143 16.41 17.98 3.86
C LEU A 143 15.27 17.48 2.99
N ARG A 144 15.19 17.96 1.75
CA ARG A 144 14.12 17.60 0.82
C ARG A 144 14.14 16.11 0.47
N SER A 145 15.31 15.53 0.23
CA SER A 145 15.47 14.11 -0.05
C SER A 145 15.06 13.26 1.15
N ILE A 146 15.48 13.65 2.36
CA ILE A 146 15.12 12.96 3.61
C ILE A 146 13.61 12.96 3.84
N CYS A 147 12.92 14.07 3.57
CA CYS A 147 11.48 14.18 3.77
C CYS A 147 10.65 13.51 2.69
N ASN A 148 11.11 13.53 1.43
CA ASN A 148 10.36 12.99 0.29
C ASN A 148 10.41 11.45 0.23
N ASP A 149 11.58 10.85 0.52
CA ASP A 149 11.75 9.39 0.49
C ASP A 149 12.41 8.86 1.77
N ARG A 150 11.58 8.75 2.80
CA ARG A 150 12.01 8.21 4.09
C ARG A 150 12.46 6.75 4.01
N ASN A 151 11.92 5.98 3.05
CA ASN A 151 12.30 4.58 2.87
C ASN A 151 13.71 4.47 2.28
N GLU A 152 14.04 5.28 1.28
CA GLU A 152 15.38 5.34 0.70
C GLU A 152 16.40 5.78 1.76
N PHE A 153 16.08 6.81 2.53
CA PHE A 153 16.91 7.26 3.64
C PHE A 153 17.13 6.12 4.69
N GLY A 154 16.07 5.41 5.09
CA GLY A 154 16.17 4.28 6.00
C GLY A 154 17.04 3.14 5.45
N ASN A 155 16.96 2.86 4.15
CA ASN A 155 17.79 1.86 3.48
C ASN A 155 19.27 2.27 3.45
N MET A 156 19.57 3.54 3.20
CA MET A 156 20.95 4.06 3.23
C MET A 156 21.56 3.96 4.62
N VAL A 157 20.80 4.29 5.67
CA VAL A 157 21.22 4.11 7.06
C VAL A 157 21.46 2.63 7.37
N GLN A 158 20.56 1.75 6.94
CA GLN A 158 20.68 0.31 7.12
C GLN A 158 21.93 -0.24 6.43
N GLU A 159 22.20 0.16 5.19
CA GLU A 159 23.37 -0.30 4.44
C GLU A 159 24.68 0.17 5.09
N SER A 160 24.77 1.44 5.51
CA SER A 160 25.92 1.96 6.25
C SER A 160 26.13 1.19 7.55
N ALA A 161 25.10 1.05 8.36
CA ALA A 161 25.17 0.38 9.65
C ALA A 161 25.43 -1.14 9.54
N THR A 162 25.01 -1.79 8.45
CA THR A 162 25.18 -3.26 8.28
C THR A 162 26.64 -3.68 8.38
N LYS A 163 27.56 -2.90 7.86
CA LYS A 163 29.01 -3.21 7.89
C LYS A 163 29.55 -3.22 9.32
N ASP A 164 29.13 -2.31 10.15
CA ASP A 164 29.58 -2.21 11.54
C ASP A 164 28.88 -3.23 12.43
N MET A 165 27.58 -3.44 12.23
CA MET A 165 26.82 -4.47 12.94
C MET A 165 27.32 -5.88 12.64
N ALA A 166 27.74 -6.17 11.40
CA ALA A 166 28.31 -7.46 11.03
C ALA A 166 29.61 -7.77 11.80
N LYS A 167 30.45 -6.76 12.08
CA LYS A 167 31.66 -6.93 12.91
C LYS A 167 31.35 -7.33 14.34
N LEU A 168 30.15 -7.00 14.81
CA LEU A 168 29.64 -7.38 16.14
C LEU A 168 28.89 -8.71 16.13
N GLY A 169 28.60 -9.28 14.94
CA GLY A 169 27.80 -10.49 14.77
C GLY A 169 26.30 -10.25 14.76
N ILE A 170 25.87 -9.01 14.49
CA ILE A 170 24.48 -8.57 14.45
C ILE A 170 24.04 -8.34 13.00
N GLU A 171 22.83 -8.78 12.68
CA GLU A 171 22.14 -8.57 11.41
C GLU A 171 21.01 -7.56 11.59
N ILE A 172 20.96 -6.54 10.75
CA ILE A 172 19.86 -5.57 10.74
C ILE A 172 18.74 -6.13 9.85
N ILE A 173 17.56 -6.30 10.42
CA ILE A 173 16.36 -6.77 9.69
C ILE A 173 15.69 -5.61 8.96
N SER A 174 15.54 -4.47 9.64
CA SER A 174 14.94 -3.26 9.09
C SER A 174 15.39 -2.03 9.88
N CYS A 175 15.43 -0.90 9.19
CA CYS A 175 15.62 0.41 9.79
C CYS A 175 14.54 1.35 9.22
N ASN A 176 13.63 1.83 10.07
CA ASN A 176 12.51 2.64 9.67
C ASN A 176 12.58 4.01 10.33
N ILE A 177 12.53 5.05 9.52
CA ILE A 177 12.49 6.43 9.99
C ILE A 177 11.06 6.75 10.46
N GLN A 178 10.92 7.24 11.69
CA GLN A 178 9.64 7.60 12.27
C GLN A 178 9.32 9.08 12.09
N ASN A 179 10.17 9.93 12.67
CA ASN A 179 10.00 11.37 12.67
C ASN A 179 11.25 12.07 12.15
N VAL A 180 11.02 13.20 11.49
CA VAL A 180 12.05 14.17 11.11
C VAL A 180 11.54 15.53 11.51
N ASN A 181 12.25 16.21 12.41
CA ASN A 181 11.94 17.52 12.91
C ASN A 181 13.09 18.47 12.59
N ASP A 182 12.78 19.69 12.26
CA ASP A 182 13.77 20.76 12.05
C ASP A 182 13.61 21.88 13.10
N GLU A 183 14.69 22.61 13.32
CA GLU A 183 14.73 23.68 14.34
C GLU A 183 13.91 24.92 13.94
N THR A 184 13.66 25.13 12.65
CA THR A 184 13.15 26.37 12.06
C THR A 184 11.79 26.25 11.38
N ASP A 185 11.06 25.16 11.62
CA ASP A 185 9.77 24.87 11.00
C ASP A 185 9.79 24.87 9.44
N LEU A 186 10.95 24.63 8.82
CA LEU A 186 11.09 24.59 7.37
C LEU A 186 10.30 23.44 6.76
N ILE A 187 10.23 22.29 7.44
CA ILE A 187 9.45 21.14 6.99
C ILE A 187 7.96 21.49 6.93
N VAL A 188 7.45 22.20 7.93
CA VAL A 188 6.05 22.66 7.98
C VAL A 188 5.78 23.67 6.85
N ASN A 189 6.69 24.63 6.66
CA ASN A 189 6.59 25.64 5.61
C ASN A 189 6.66 25.03 4.20
N MET A 190 7.55 24.07 3.95
CA MET A 190 7.60 23.31 2.71
C MET A 190 6.31 22.51 2.46
N GLY A 191 5.72 21.95 3.50
CA GLY A 191 4.44 21.27 3.44
C GLY A 191 3.29 22.23 3.07
N ALA A 192 3.28 23.42 3.64
CA ALA A 192 2.29 24.48 3.32
C ALA A 192 2.41 24.95 1.87
N ASP A 193 3.63 25.21 1.40
CA ASP A 193 3.89 25.63 0.01
C ASP A 193 3.47 24.54 -1.00
N ASN A 194 3.85 23.29 -0.75
CA ASN A 194 3.43 22.15 -1.57
C ASN A 194 1.90 21.98 -1.57
N THR A 195 1.26 22.13 -0.43
CA THR A 195 -0.22 22.08 -0.32
C THR A 195 -0.87 23.20 -1.13
N ALA A 196 -0.34 24.42 -1.07
CA ALA A 196 -0.84 25.56 -1.85
C ALA A 196 -0.69 25.30 -3.36
N LYS A 197 0.44 24.72 -3.80
CA LYS A 197 0.69 24.35 -5.18
C LYS A 197 -0.27 23.27 -5.67
N ILE A 198 -0.47 22.21 -4.90
CA ILE A 198 -1.42 21.13 -5.22
C ILE A 198 -2.85 21.68 -5.32
N ARG A 199 -3.27 22.58 -4.40
CA ARG A 199 -4.59 23.21 -4.48
C ARG A 199 -4.76 24.07 -5.71
N LYS A 200 -3.73 24.83 -6.09
CA LYS A 200 -3.73 25.63 -7.33
C LYS A 200 -3.88 24.74 -8.55
N ASP A 201 -3.07 23.68 -8.67
CA ASP A 201 -3.09 22.75 -9.80
C ASP A 201 -4.44 22.01 -9.89
N ALA A 202 -5.01 21.59 -8.76
CA ALA A 202 -6.34 21.00 -8.69
C ALA A 202 -7.44 21.97 -9.11
N SER A 203 -7.35 23.27 -8.74
CA SER A 203 -8.31 24.29 -9.15
C SER A 203 -8.24 24.58 -10.65
N ILE A 204 -7.03 24.60 -11.23
CA ILE A 204 -6.84 24.76 -12.67
C ILE A 204 -7.44 23.57 -13.42
N ALA A 205 -7.08 22.34 -13.03
CA ALA A 205 -7.61 21.12 -13.65
C ALA A 205 -9.15 21.04 -13.56
N LYS A 206 -9.73 21.47 -12.44
CA LYS A 206 -11.18 21.54 -12.28
C LYS A 206 -11.82 22.56 -13.25
N ALA A 207 -11.26 23.76 -13.35
CA ALA A 207 -11.76 24.79 -14.24
C ALA A 207 -11.64 24.38 -15.73
N GLU A 208 -10.56 23.70 -16.12
CA GLU A 208 -10.39 23.15 -17.45
C GLU A 208 -11.43 22.06 -17.77
N ALA A 209 -11.65 21.13 -16.83
CA ALA A 209 -12.68 20.09 -16.99
C ALA A 209 -14.09 20.68 -17.10
N GLU A 210 -14.44 21.67 -16.27
CA GLU A 210 -15.73 22.38 -16.33
C GLU A 210 -15.91 23.10 -17.68
N ARG A 211 -14.86 23.76 -18.19
CA ARG A 211 -14.88 24.39 -19.52
C ARG A 211 -15.11 23.36 -20.63
N ASP A 212 -14.42 22.24 -20.60
CA ASP A 212 -14.52 21.20 -21.61
C ASP A 212 -15.92 20.54 -21.61
N VAL A 213 -16.50 20.35 -20.44
CA VAL A 213 -17.89 19.88 -20.29
C VAL A 213 -18.87 20.90 -20.88
N ALA A 214 -18.70 22.20 -20.57
CA ALA A 214 -19.55 23.24 -21.08
C ALA A 214 -19.48 23.36 -22.62
N ILE A 215 -18.27 23.25 -23.20
CA ILE A 215 -18.10 23.25 -24.68
C ILE A 215 -18.83 22.04 -25.29
N LYS A 216 -18.62 20.84 -24.78
CA LYS A 216 -19.28 19.63 -25.29
C LYS A 216 -20.79 19.69 -25.15
N GLN A 217 -21.28 20.25 -24.05
CA GLN A 217 -22.72 20.46 -23.86
C GLN A 217 -23.30 21.44 -24.90
N ALA A 218 -22.62 22.58 -25.13
CA ALA A 218 -23.02 23.55 -26.12
C ALA A 218 -23.00 22.97 -27.56
N GLU A 219 -22.03 22.15 -27.90
CA GLU A 219 -21.95 21.42 -29.18
C GLU A 219 -23.11 20.42 -29.33
N ALA A 220 -23.42 19.67 -28.28
CA ALA A 220 -24.52 18.72 -28.26
C ALA A 220 -25.87 19.43 -28.38
N ASP A 221 -26.09 20.53 -27.67
CA ASP A 221 -27.30 21.35 -27.72
C ASP A 221 -27.49 21.98 -29.14
N LYS A 222 -26.40 22.45 -29.75
CA LYS A 222 -26.42 22.95 -31.12
C LYS A 222 -26.79 21.82 -32.09
N ALA A 223 -26.19 20.66 -32.03
CA ALA A 223 -26.49 19.52 -32.88
C ALA A 223 -27.94 19.05 -32.71
N ALA A 224 -28.45 19.03 -31.48
CA ALA A 224 -29.87 18.71 -31.22
C ALA A 224 -30.84 19.74 -31.80
N ASN A 225 -30.53 21.04 -31.70
CA ASN A 225 -31.31 22.09 -32.27
C ASN A 225 -31.30 22.07 -33.82
N ASP A 226 -30.13 21.85 -34.43
CA ASP A 226 -30.00 21.72 -35.88
C ASP A 226 -30.82 20.51 -36.41
N ALA A 227 -30.77 19.38 -35.73
CA ALA A 227 -31.56 18.19 -36.04
C ALA A 227 -33.08 18.46 -35.91
N LYS A 228 -33.50 19.22 -34.89
CA LYS A 228 -34.90 19.62 -34.68
C LYS A 228 -35.39 20.53 -35.80
N VAL A 229 -34.62 21.55 -36.16
CA VAL A 229 -34.94 22.47 -37.25
C VAL A 229 -35.05 21.73 -38.60
N ALA A 230 -34.12 20.81 -38.88
CA ALA A 230 -34.16 19.99 -40.10
C ALA A 230 -35.41 19.10 -40.13
N SER A 231 -35.80 18.50 -39.02
CA SER A 231 -37.04 17.69 -38.93
C SER A 231 -38.30 18.53 -39.10
N GLU A 232 -38.36 19.71 -38.47
CA GLU A 232 -39.49 20.64 -38.64
C GLU A 232 -39.64 21.11 -40.10
N LEU A 233 -38.51 21.39 -40.77
CA LEU A 233 -38.50 21.77 -42.19
C LEU A 233 -39.00 20.63 -43.08
N GLU A 234 -38.60 19.38 -42.83
CA GLU A 234 -39.09 18.20 -43.57
C GLU A 234 -40.60 17.99 -43.38
N ILE A 235 -41.08 18.14 -42.14
CA ILE A 235 -42.51 18.04 -41.83
C ILE A 235 -43.28 19.13 -42.55
N ALA A 236 -42.81 20.39 -42.54
CA ALA A 236 -43.48 21.50 -43.26
C ALA A 236 -43.48 21.28 -44.76
N GLN A 237 -42.40 20.75 -45.34
CA GLN A 237 -42.37 20.40 -46.76
C GLN A 237 -43.37 19.30 -47.09
N LYS A 238 -43.46 18.23 -46.32
CA LYS A 238 -44.45 17.15 -46.53
C LYS A 238 -45.92 17.63 -46.36
N GLN A 239 -46.14 18.53 -45.41
CA GLN A 239 -47.46 19.13 -45.22
C GLN A 239 -47.89 19.97 -46.46
N ASN A 240 -46.98 20.79 -46.98
CA ASN A 240 -47.20 21.59 -48.15
C ASN A 240 -47.43 20.71 -49.39
N GLU A 241 -46.64 19.64 -49.58
CA GLU A 241 -46.89 18.66 -50.65
C GLU A 241 -48.25 17.98 -50.54
N LEU A 242 -48.66 17.63 -49.32
CA LEU A 242 -50.00 17.08 -49.06
C LEU A 242 -51.12 18.05 -49.36
N GLU A 243 -50.96 19.32 -49.02
CA GLU A 243 -51.94 20.35 -49.35
C GLU A 243 -52.06 20.58 -50.87
N ILE A 244 -50.96 20.64 -51.62
CA ILE A 244 -50.90 20.72 -53.04
C ILE A 244 -51.64 19.53 -53.69
N LYS A 245 -51.32 18.29 -53.26
CA LYS A 245 -51.98 17.05 -53.73
C LYS A 245 -53.46 17.04 -53.42
N LYS A 246 -53.93 17.50 -52.27
CA LYS A 246 -55.30 17.63 -51.88
C LYS A 246 -56.03 18.65 -52.79
N ALA A 247 -55.38 19.79 -53.05
CA ALA A 247 -55.94 20.81 -53.94
C ALA A 247 -56.05 20.29 -55.39
N GLU A 248 -55.05 19.58 -55.90
CA GLU A 248 -55.08 18.92 -57.21
C GLU A 248 -56.18 17.86 -57.32
N LEU A 249 -56.29 16.98 -56.32
CA LEU A 249 -57.33 15.96 -56.26
C LEU A 249 -58.72 16.58 -56.17
N LYS A 250 -58.93 17.68 -55.44
CA LYS A 250 -60.16 18.43 -55.35
C LYS A 250 -60.51 19.06 -56.69
N LYS A 251 -59.50 19.68 -57.33
CA LYS A 251 -59.70 20.24 -58.68
C LYS A 251 -60.12 19.19 -59.70
N VAL A 252 -59.54 18.01 -59.70
CA VAL A 252 -59.91 16.88 -60.54
C VAL A 252 -61.31 16.36 -60.20
N ALA A 253 -61.64 16.25 -58.93
CA ALA A 253 -62.99 15.83 -58.49
C ALA A 253 -64.05 16.84 -58.85
N ASP A 254 -63.81 18.12 -58.67
CA ASP A 254 -64.73 19.20 -59.04
C ASP A 254 -64.87 19.26 -60.53
N ALA A 255 -63.84 19.08 -61.35
CA ALA A 255 -63.92 18.99 -62.81
C ALA A 255 -64.75 17.79 -63.27
N LYS A 256 -64.54 16.58 -62.70
CA LYS A 256 -65.34 15.39 -63.00
C LYS A 256 -66.81 15.54 -62.60
N LYS A 257 -67.06 16.21 -61.47
CA LYS A 257 -68.42 16.50 -61.02
C LYS A 257 -69.12 17.46 -61.99
N ALA A 258 -68.44 18.53 -62.40
CA ALA A 258 -68.97 19.46 -63.38
C ALA A 258 -69.25 18.78 -64.74
N GLU A 259 -68.40 17.88 -65.18
CA GLU A 259 -68.56 17.06 -66.37
C GLU A 259 -69.77 16.12 -66.27
N ALA A 260 -69.93 15.45 -65.10
CA ALA A 260 -71.09 14.60 -64.81
C ALA A 260 -72.41 15.38 -64.73
N ASP A 261 -72.39 16.56 -64.09
CA ASP A 261 -73.56 17.45 -64.00
C ASP A 261 -73.94 17.97 -65.35
N ALA A 262 -73.00 18.38 -66.23
CA ALA A 262 -73.26 18.79 -67.60
C ALA A 262 -73.80 17.63 -68.45
N ALA A 263 -73.27 16.43 -68.33
CA ALA A 263 -73.80 15.24 -69.02
C ALA A 263 -75.23 14.91 -68.56
N TYR A 264 -75.52 15.05 -67.26
CA TYR A 264 -76.91 14.88 -66.76
C TYR A 264 -77.87 15.93 -67.28
N GLU A 265 -77.49 17.21 -67.37
CA GLU A 265 -78.30 18.28 -67.96
C GLU A 265 -78.53 18.02 -69.43
N ILE A 266 -77.56 17.61 -70.22
CA ILE A 266 -77.72 17.27 -71.63
C ILE A 266 -78.71 16.11 -71.79
N GLN A 267 -78.56 15.05 -70.98
CA GLN A 267 -79.48 13.89 -71.03
C GLN A 267 -80.92 14.29 -70.64
N GLN A 268 -81.09 15.17 -69.66
CA GLN A 268 -82.38 15.69 -69.25
C GLN A 268 -83.06 16.57 -70.39
N GLN A 269 -82.22 17.36 -71.03
CA GLN A 269 -82.73 18.16 -72.21
C GLN A 269 -83.09 17.27 -73.40
N GLU A 270 -82.30 16.20 -73.68
CA GLU A 270 -82.66 15.23 -74.72
C GLU A 270 -83.98 14.50 -74.40
N GLN A 271 -84.17 14.07 -73.15
CA GLN A 271 -85.44 13.48 -72.71
C GLN A 271 -86.59 14.44 -72.80
N ARG A 272 -86.42 15.73 -72.44
CA ARG A 272 -87.44 16.76 -72.63
C ARG A 272 -87.79 16.97 -74.11
N LYS A 273 -86.82 17.07 -75.01
CA LYS A 273 -87.02 17.12 -76.44
C LYS A 273 -87.76 15.92 -77.01
N SER A 274 -87.42 14.72 -76.57
CA SER A 274 -88.06 13.47 -76.98
C SER A 274 -89.55 13.44 -76.56
N ILE A 275 -89.87 13.93 -75.36
CA ILE A 275 -91.23 14.02 -74.82
C ILE A 275 -92.01 15.12 -75.62
N GLU A 276 -91.36 16.22 -75.89
CA GLU A 276 -91.98 17.33 -76.67
C GLU A 276 -92.31 16.91 -78.14
N ILE A 277 -91.37 16.16 -78.78
CA ILE A 277 -91.57 15.56 -80.08
C ILE A 277 -92.70 14.50 -80.05
N ALA A 278 -92.74 13.68 -78.98
CA ALA A 278 -93.78 12.66 -78.83
C ALA A 278 -95.16 13.29 -78.57
N SER A 279 -95.23 14.42 -77.85
CA SER A 279 -96.48 15.17 -77.65
C SER A 279 -96.96 15.91 -78.90
N SER A 280 -96.03 16.46 -79.78
CA SER A 280 -96.35 17.13 -81.03
C SER A 280 -96.80 16.18 -82.16
N ASN A 281 -96.51 14.87 -82.04
CA ASN A 281 -96.96 13.86 -83.00
C ASN A 281 -98.27 13.17 -82.57
N ALA A 282 -98.84 13.56 -81.43
CA ALA A 282 -100.10 12.99 -80.89
C ALA A 282 -101.35 13.94 -81.08
N ASP A 283 -101.12 15.18 -81.60
CA ASP A 283 -102.20 16.10 -82.10
C ASP A 283 -102.28 16.02 -83.63
#